data_51ee2b0449e2b2f0b31c33de3f9a8f35
#
_entry.id   51ee2b0449e2b2f0b31c33de3f9a8f35
#
_cell.length_a   1.000
_cell.length_b   1.000
_cell.length_c   1.000
_cell.angle_alpha   90.00
_cell.angle_beta   90.00
_cell.angle_gamma   90.00
#
_symmetry.space_group_name_H-M   'P 1'
#
loop_
_entity.id
_entity.type
_entity.pdbx_description
1 polymer ?
#
loop_
_entity_poly.entity_id
_entity_poly.type
_entity_poly.pdbx_seq_one_letter_code
_entity_poly.pdbx_strand_id
1 'polypeptide(L)'
;RARLVGSEMCIRDSTNAIERAQRRVEGRNFDIRKRILEFDDVLNEQRKIIYSQRNEILNSQNINELTDSMLGDVLSFQFDQLIPEYGLESEWKTDELKTNYKNEYDVEIDFTKIFEKNDTDLIKSKYEIIDTVLKKYESKRKSKSEIFDQVEKQIVLQVIDQSWKNHINELDSLRQNIGFRSYAGKD
;
A
#
# COMPACT_ATOMS: atom_id res chain seq x y z
N ARG A 1 0.97 -51.56 -54.49
CA ARG A 1 -0.14 -50.81 -53.82
C ARG A 1 0.01 -50.82 -52.29
N ALA A 2 0.62 -51.83 -51.66
CA ALA A 2 0.82 -51.90 -50.18
C ALA A 2 1.77 -50.83 -49.60
N ARG A 3 2.75 -50.31 -50.37
CA ARG A 3 3.70 -49.29 -49.95
C ARG A 3 3.06 -47.89 -49.82
N LEU A 4 2.07 -47.55 -50.61
CA LEU A 4 1.35 -46.29 -50.59
C LEU A 4 0.45 -46.18 -49.35
N VAL A 5 -0.24 -47.22 -48.97
CA VAL A 5 -1.11 -47.28 -47.75
C VAL A 5 -0.32 -47.03 -46.45
N GLY A 6 0.88 -47.61 -46.34
CA GLY A 6 1.74 -47.37 -45.17
C GLY A 6 2.26 -45.92 -45.09
N SER A 7 2.55 -45.31 -46.25
CA SER A 7 2.98 -43.89 -46.31
C SER A 7 1.84 -42.95 -45.93
N GLU A 8 0.63 -43.14 -46.38
CA GLU A 8 -0.54 -42.31 -46.04
C GLU A 8 -0.89 -42.42 -44.55
N MET A 9 -0.78 -43.61 -43.95
CA MET A 9 -0.98 -43.81 -42.52
C MET A 9 0.05 -43.07 -41.68
N CYS A 10 1.33 -43.11 -42.05
CA CYS A 10 2.40 -42.32 -41.38
C CYS A 10 2.20 -40.81 -41.51
N ILE A 11 1.77 -40.32 -42.66
CA ILE A 11 1.46 -38.91 -42.88
C ILE A 11 0.31 -38.46 -41.98
N ARG A 12 -0.75 -39.25 -41.92
CA ARG A 12 -1.92 -38.95 -41.09
C ARG A 12 -1.58 -38.94 -39.59
N ASP A 13 -0.80 -39.86 -39.13
CA ASP A 13 -0.35 -39.94 -37.74
C ASP A 13 0.56 -38.76 -37.38
N SER A 14 1.46 -38.38 -38.29
CA SER A 14 2.31 -37.21 -38.13
C SER A 14 1.47 -35.89 -38.09
N THR A 15 0.47 -35.76 -38.97
CA THR A 15 -0.45 -34.62 -38.98
C THR A 15 -1.22 -34.51 -37.68
N ASN A 16 -1.78 -35.62 -37.19
CA ASN A 16 -2.49 -35.66 -35.91
C ASN A 16 -1.59 -35.36 -34.71
N ALA A 17 -0.33 -35.79 -34.76
CA ALA A 17 0.65 -35.46 -33.72
C ALA A 17 1.01 -33.97 -33.71
N ILE A 18 1.20 -33.37 -34.87
CA ILE A 18 1.43 -31.92 -35.03
C ILE A 18 0.22 -31.10 -34.52
N GLU A 19 -0.98 -31.50 -34.93
CA GLU A 19 -2.21 -30.82 -34.48
C GLU A 19 -2.37 -30.86 -32.96
N ARG A 20 -2.11 -32.01 -32.31
CA ARG A 20 -2.13 -32.13 -30.86
C ARG A 20 -1.06 -31.25 -30.19
N ALA A 21 0.13 -31.22 -30.79
CA ALA A 21 1.21 -30.36 -30.29
C ALA A 21 0.84 -28.86 -30.39
N GLN A 22 0.29 -28.44 -31.52
CA GLN A 22 -0.19 -27.07 -31.73
C GLN A 22 -1.27 -26.69 -30.72
N ARG A 23 -2.30 -27.51 -30.56
CA ARG A 23 -3.36 -27.27 -29.57
C ARG A 23 -2.81 -27.14 -28.15
N ARG A 24 -1.80 -27.92 -27.79
CA ARG A 24 -1.15 -27.83 -26.47
C ARG A 24 -0.36 -26.54 -26.30
N VAL A 25 0.35 -26.11 -27.34
CA VAL A 25 1.11 -24.82 -27.33
C VAL A 25 0.12 -23.65 -27.30
N GLU A 26 -0.95 -23.68 -28.08
CA GLU A 26 -1.99 -22.65 -28.08
C GLU A 26 -2.68 -22.54 -26.71
N GLY A 27 -3.03 -23.67 -26.09
CA GLY A 27 -3.60 -23.69 -24.74
C GLY A 27 -2.66 -23.05 -23.73
N ARG A 28 -1.37 -23.43 -23.74
CA ARG A 28 -0.37 -22.83 -22.86
C ARG A 28 -0.21 -21.31 -23.08
N ASN A 29 -0.17 -20.89 -24.35
CA ASN A 29 -0.05 -19.47 -24.67
C ASN A 29 -1.32 -18.70 -24.28
N PHE A 30 -2.48 -19.31 -24.37
CA PHE A 30 -3.74 -18.74 -23.89
C PHE A 30 -3.70 -18.53 -22.36
N ASP A 31 -3.29 -19.54 -21.60
CA ASP A 31 -3.20 -19.46 -20.14
C ASP A 31 -2.20 -18.38 -19.69
N ILE A 32 -1.05 -18.28 -20.37
CA ILE A 32 -0.07 -17.22 -20.11
C ILE A 32 -0.68 -15.84 -20.35
N ARG A 33 -1.34 -15.63 -21.50
CA ARG A 33 -1.99 -14.35 -21.80
C ARG A 33 -3.09 -14.02 -20.82
N LYS A 34 -3.89 -15.00 -20.41
CA LYS A 34 -4.95 -14.81 -19.43
C LYS A 34 -4.39 -14.32 -18.09
N ARG A 35 -3.34 -14.96 -17.58
CA ARG A 35 -2.68 -14.53 -16.33
C ARG A 35 -2.10 -13.10 -16.43
N ILE A 36 -1.53 -12.74 -17.59
CA ILE A 36 -1.03 -11.39 -17.80
C ILE A 36 -2.18 -10.37 -17.72
N LEU A 37 -3.30 -10.64 -18.39
CA LEU A 37 -4.47 -9.77 -18.36
C LEU A 37 -5.05 -9.63 -16.96
N GLU A 38 -5.19 -10.72 -16.21
CA GLU A 38 -5.68 -10.70 -14.82
C GLU A 38 -4.79 -9.80 -13.94
N PHE A 39 -3.49 -9.83 -14.14
CA PHE A 39 -2.55 -8.98 -13.42
C PHE A 39 -2.64 -7.51 -13.85
N ASP A 40 -2.75 -7.26 -15.15
CA ASP A 40 -2.88 -5.92 -15.71
C ASP A 40 -4.22 -5.26 -15.30
N ASP A 41 -5.29 -6.02 -15.15
CA ASP A 41 -6.58 -5.53 -14.67
C ASP A 41 -6.49 -5.01 -13.23
N VAL A 42 -5.85 -5.75 -12.33
CA VAL A 42 -5.62 -5.32 -10.95
C VAL A 42 -4.80 -4.03 -10.91
N LEU A 43 -3.71 -3.96 -11.67
CA LEU A 43 -2.89 -2.76 -11.78
C LEU A 43 -3.68 -1.55 -12.31
N ASN A 44 -4.54 -1.79 -13.30
CA ASN A 44 -5.34 -0.74 -13.90
C ASN A 44 -6.40 -0.20 -12.94
N GLU A 45 -7.03 -1.06 -12.14
CA GLU A 45 -7.95 -0.64 -11.09
C GLU A 45 -7.25 0.20 -10.01
N GLN A 46 -6.11 -0.27 -9.52
CA GLN A 46 -5.31 0.48 -8.56
C GLN A 46 -4.86 1.83 -9.11
N ARG A 47 -4.45 1.87 -10.38
CA ARG A 47 -4.07 3.12 -11.07
C ARG A 47 -5.23 4.11 -11.13
N LYS A 48 -6.43 3.66 -11.44
CA LYS A 48 -7.63 4.52 -11.45
C LYS A 48 -7.88 5.16 -10.08
N ILE A 49 -7.76 4.37 -9.01
CA ILE A 49 -7.96 4.86 -7.64
C ILE A 49 -6.91 5.93 -7.30
N ILE A 50 -5.63 5.63 -7.50
CA ILE A 50 -4.53 6.56 -7.20
C ILE A 50 -4.64 7.85 -8.03
N TYR A 51 -4.98 7.75 -9.30
CA TYR A 51 -5.14 8.92 -10.16
C TYR A 51 -6.37 9.75 -9.78
N SER A 52 -7.45 9.12 -9.31
CA SER A 52 -8.61 9.84 -8.79
C SER A 52 -8.22 10.63 -7.53
N GLN A 53 -7.58 10.00 -6.57
CA GLN A 53 -7.10 10.66 -5.35
C GLN A 53 -6.13 11.81 -5.67
N ARG A 54 -5.19 11.57 -6.58
CA ARG A 54 -4.24 12.59 -7.03
C ARG A 54 -4.95 13.80 -7.66
N ASN A 55 -5.95 13.55 -8.49
CA ASN A 55 -6.73 14.61 -9.12
C ASN A 55 -7.59 15.38 -8.12
N GLU A 56 -8.15 14.71 -7.12
CA GLU A 56 -8.87 15.35 -6.01
C GLU A 56 -7.96 16.32 -5.26
N ILE A 57 -6.75 15.89 -4.90
CA ILE A 57 -5.75 16.73 -4.25
C ILE A 57 -5.35 17.90 -5.15
N LEU A 58 -5.12 17.68 -6.44
CA LEU A 58 -4.75 18.74 -7.39
C LEU A 58 -5.84 19.81 -7.53
N ASN A 59 -7.09 19.43 -7.54
CA ASN A 59 -8.23 20.32 -7.72
C ASN A 59 -8.71 20.98 -6.41
N SER A 60 -8.34 20.43 -5.26
CA SER A 60 -8.68 20.99 -3.95
C SER A 60 -7.97 22.34 -3.73
N GLN A 61 -8.68 23.30 -3.16
CA GLN A 61 -8.06 24.58 -2.75
C GLN A 61 -7.12 24.37 -1.57
N ASN A 62 -7.52 23.55 -0.60
CA ASN A 62 -6.69 23.11 0.52
C ASN A 62 -6.88 21.61 0.75
N ILE A 63 -5.95 21.00 1.46
CA ILE A 63 -5.97 19.57 1.79
C ILE A 63 -5.92 19.35 3.31
N ASN A 64 -6.29 20.37 4.09
CA ASN A 64 -6.13 20.38 5.54
C ASN A 64 -6.85 19.21 6.21
N GLU A 65 -8.12 18.93 5.83
CA GLU A 65 -8.87 17.82 6.39
C GLU A 65 -8.22 16.45 6.06
N LEU A 66 -7.69 16.31 4.86
CA LEU A 66 -7.00 15.09 4.45
C LEU A 66 -5.72 14.88 5.25
N THR A 67 -4.88 15.90 5.38
CA THR A 67 -3.61 15.81 6.12
C THR A 67 -3.84 15.65 7.62
N ASP A 68 -4.85 16.29 8.19
CA ASP A 68 -5.21 16.13 9.59
C ASP A 68 -5.72 14.70 9.87
N SER A 69 -6.52 14.13 8.97
CA SER A 69 -6.95 12.72 9.06
C SER A 69 -5.75 11.76 8.95
N MET A 70 -4.87 11.95 7.97
CA MET A 70 -3.68 11.11 7.79
C MET A 70 -2.75 11.18 9.00
N LEU A 71 -2.54 12.39 9.55
CA LEU A 71 -1.74 12.59 10.75
C LEU A 71 -2.38 11.91 11.96
N GLY A 72 -3.69 12.02 12.13
CA GLY A 72 -4.45 11.33 13.17
C GLY A 72 -4.31 9.81 13.10
N ASP A 73 -4.38 9.23 11.90
CA ASP A 73 -4.22 7.79 11.68
C ASP A 73 -2.80 7.32 12.03
N VAL A 74 -1.77 8.07 11.64
CA VAL A 74 -0.36 7.76 11.96
C VAL A 74 -0.11 7.84 13.46
N LEU A 75 -0.59 8.89 14.12
CA LEU A 75 -0.46 9.07 15.57
C LEU A 75 -1.18 7.96 16.33
N SER A 76 -2.38 7.59 15.86
CA SER A 76 -3.16 6.48 16.40
C SER A 76 -2.40 5.16 16.31
N PHE A 77 -1.84 4.87 15.15
CA PHE A 77 -1.04 3.67 14.93
C PHE A 77 0.22 3.63 15.78
N GLN A 78 0.97 4.73 15.89
CA GLN A 78 2.16 4.82 16.75
C GLN A 78 1.80 4.61 18.23
N PHE A 79 0.68 5.17 18.68
CA PHE A 79 0.19 4.98 20.03
C PHE A 79 -0.12 3.51 20.31
N ASP A 80 -0.90 2.86 19.45
CA ASP A 80 -1.31 1.46 19.61
C ASP A 80 -0.14 0.47 19.56
N GLN A 81 0.93 0.81 18.83
CA GLN A 81 2.15 -0.01 18.82
C GLN A 81 2.94 0.03 20.14
N LEU A 82 2.96 1.18 20.80
CA LEU A 82 3.78 1.40 22.00
C LEU A 82 2.99 1.23 23.30
N ILE A 83 1.66 1.38 23.20
CA ILE A 83 0.72 1.24 24.32
C ILE A 83 -0.40 0.30 23.91
N PRO A 84 -0.19 -1.03 23.99
CA PRO A 84 -1.21 -2.00 23.61
C PRO A 84 -2.40 -1.98 24.59
N GLU A 85 -3.61 -2.04 24.07
CA GLU A 85 -4.86 -1.95 24.81
C GLU A 85 -5.02 -3.07 25.87
N TYR A 86 -4.44 -4.23 25.61
CA TYR A 86 -4.52 -5.43 26.48
C TYR A 86 -3.23 -5.73 27.22
N GLY A 87 -2.28 -4.77 27.31
CA GLY A 87 -1.02 -4.92 28.05
C GLY A 87 -1.09 -4.46 29.49
N LEU A 88 -0.14 -4.92 30.32
CA LEU A 88 0.07 -4.35 31.65
C LEU A 88 0.67 -2.95 31.50
N GLU A 89 0.33 -2.02 32.43
CA GLU A 89 0.90 -0.66 32.41
C GLU A 89 2.44 -0.65 32.45
N SER A 90 3.04 -1.70 33.05
CA SER A 90 4.50 -1.90 33.07
C SER A 90 5.12 -2.22 31.72
N GLU A 91 4.31 -2.59 30.74
CA GLU A 91 4.73 -2.89 29.35
C GLU A 91 4.64 -1.67 28.43
N TRP A 92 4.01 -0.60 28.91
CA TRP A 92 3.83 0.62 28.11
C TRP A 92 5.16 1.36 27.91
N LYS A 93 5.51 1.57 26.68
CA LYS A 93 6.73 2.28 26.27
C LYS A 93 6.50 3.79 26.18
N THR A 94 6.07 4.38 27.28
CA THR A 94 5.73 5.82 27.36
C THR A 94 6.93 6.74 27.08
N ASP A 95 8.14 6.36 27.49
CA ASP A 95 9.35 7.14 27.25
C ASP A 95 9.76 7.12 25.77
N GLU A 96 9.57 5.99 25.10
CA GLU A 96 9.81 5.86 23.66
C GLU A 96 8.80 6.72 22.88
N LEU A 97 7.52 6.66 23.25
CA LEU A 97 6.47 7.47 22.68
C LEU A 97 6.74 8.96 22.87
N LYS A 98 7.14 9.36 24.08
CA LYS A 98 7.51 10.76 24.40
C LYS A 98 8.66 11.25 23.53
N THR A 99 9.67 10.42 23.35
CA THR A 99 10.83 10.75 22.52
C THR A 99 10.44 10.90 21.04
N ASN A 100 9.62 9.98 20.52
CA ASN A 100 9.13 10.03 19.14
C ASN A 100 8.30 11.31 18.91
N TYR A 101 7.35 11.61 19.78
CA TYR A 101 6.51 12.80 19.63
C TYR A 101 7.29 14.11 19.76
N LYS A 102 8.32 14.15 20.59
CA LYS A 102 9.21 15.30 20.67
C LYS A 102 10.05 15.47 19.40
N ASN A 103 10.64 14.40 18.90
CA ASN A 103 11.55 14.46 17.76
C ASN A 103 10.81 14.67 16.43
N GLU A 104 9.67 14.03 16.23
CA GLU A 104 8.94 14.06 14.97
C GLU A 104 7.98 15.27 14.89
N TYR A 105 7.28 15.56 15.98
CA TYR A 105 6.22 16.59 15.97
C TYR A 105 6.59 17.84 16.78
N ASP A 106 7.75 17.83 17.46
CA ASP A 106 8.18 18.92 18.34
C ASP A 106 7.16 19.21 19.47
N VAL A 107 6.49 18.17 19.96
CA VAL A 107 5.47 18.24 21.02
C VAL A 107 5.98 17.57 22.27
N GLU A 108 6.00 18.30 23.39
CA GLU A 108 6.28 17.73 24.70
C GLU A 108 4.95 17.35 25.36
N ILE A 109 4.72 16.06 25.54
CA ILE A 109 3.52 15.52 26.17
C ILE A 109 3.91 14.87 27.51
N ASP A 110 3.19 15.24 28.55
CA ASP A 110 3.29 14.59 29.85
C ASP A 110 2.23 13.48 29.94
N PHE A 111 2.62 12.30 29.46
CA PHE A 111 1.73 11.13 29.40
C PHE A 111 1.20 10.74 30.77
N THR A 112 2.03 10.85 31.83
CA THR A 112 1.65 10.50 33.19
C THR A 112 0.45 11.31 33.67
N LYS A 113 0.48 12.62 33.43
CA LYS A 113 -0.65 13.50 33.78
C LYS A 113 -1.91 13.22 32.97
N ILE A 114 -1.77 12.85 31.70
CA ILE A 114 -2.93 12.55 30.84
C ILE A 114 -3.58 11.24 31.28
N PHE A 115 -2.78 10.22 31.59
CA PHE A 115 -3.31 8.95 32.06
C PHE A 115 -3.97 9.08 33.44
N GLU A 116 -3.35 9.79 34.40
CA GLU A 116 -3.94 10.07 35.71
C GLU A 116 -5.25 10.85 35.60
N LYS A 117 -5.32 11.87 34.72
CA LYS A 117 -6.51 12.69 34.46
C LYS A 117 -7.67 11.88 33.91
N ASN A 118 -7.39 10.93 33.06
CA ASN A 118 -8.39 10.12 32.36
C ASN A 118 -8.67 8.78 33.05
N ASP A 119 -8.30 8.60 34.32
CA ASP A 119 -8.46 7.34 35.07
C ASP A 119 -7.92 6.12 34.30
N THR A 120 -6.80 6.29 33.62
CA THR A 120 -6.17 5.25 32.79
C THR A 120 -7.06 4.77 31.61
N ASP A 121 -8.06 5.57 31.20
CA ASP A 121 -8.82 5.31 29.98
C ASP A 121 -7.94 5.59 28.75
N LEU A 122 -7.45 4.51 28.13
CA LEU A 122 -6.53 4.60 27.00
C LEU A 122 -7.15 5.29 25.79
N ILE A 123 -8.43 5.08 25.55
CA ILE A 123 -9.13 5.66 24.40
C ILE A 123 -9.21 7.18 24.54
N LYS A 124 -9.62 7.68 25.69
CA LYS A 124 -9.66 9.13 25.95
C LYS A 124 -8.27 9.74 25.92
N SER A 125 -7.29 9.09 26.55
CA SER A 125 -5.91 9.54 26.56
C SER A 125 -5.33 9.64 25.15
N LYS A 126 -5.58 8.64 24.32
CA LYS A 126 -5.18 8.61 22.91
C LYS A 126 -5.75 9.81 22.14
N TYR A 127 -7.06 10.07 22.25
CA TYR A 127 -7.69 11.20 21.58
C TYR A 127 -7.16 12.54 22.09
N GLU A 128 -6.92 12.71 23.37
CA GLU A 128 -6.37 13.96 23.93
C GLU A 128 -4.93 14.22 23.44
N ILE A 129 -4.13 13.16 23.32
CA ILE A 129 -2.77 13.22 22.78
C ILE A 129 -2.78 13.62 21.31
N ILE A 130 -3.60 12.96 20.50
CA ILE A 130 -3.73 13.25 19.07
C ILE A 130 -4.21 14.71 18.87
N ASP A 131 -5.23 15.13 19.61
CA ASP A 131 -5.77 16.50 19.55
C ASP A 131 -4.69 17.55 19.89
N THR A 132 -3.84 17.26 20.86
CA THR A 132 -2.72 18.14 21.23
C THR A 132 -1.73 18.33 20.08
N VAL A 133 -1.38 17.28 19.37
CA VAL A 133 -0.49 17.34 18.21
C VAL A 133 -1.16 18.06 17.04
N LEU A 134 -2.42 17.75 16.75
CA LEU A 134 -3.19 18.40 15.69
C LEU A 134 -3.33 19.92 15.92
N LYS A 135 -3.63 20.35 17.14
CA LYS A 135 -3.69 21.77 17.50
C LYS A 135 -2.36 22.48 17.29
N LYS A 136 -1.24 21.86 17.63
CA LYS A 136 0.08 22.43 17.37
C LYS A 136 0.36 22.53 15.89
N TYR A 137 0.01 21.50 15.11
CA TYR A 137 0.14 21.51 13.67
C TYR A 137 -0.71 22.61 13.03
N GLU A 138 -1.96 22.75 13.46
CA GLU A 138 -2.85 23.83 13.03
C GLU A 138 -2.29 25.23 13.35
N SER A 139 -1.68 25.42 14.51
CA SER A 139 -1.04 26.69 14.87
C SER A 139 0.14 27.02 13.97
N LYS A 140 0.95 26.03 13.58
CA LYS A 140 2.04 26.20 12.60
C LYS A 140 1.48 26.56 11.21
N ARG A 141 0.40 25.92 10.78
CA ARG A 141 -0.30 26.21 9.51
C ARG A 141 -0.80 27.66 9.48
N LYS A 142 -1.49 28.11 10.53
CA LYS A 142 -2.01 29.50 10.63
C LYS A 142 -0.93 30.57 10.61
N SER A 143 0.26 30.28 11.09
CA SER A 143 1.36 31.25 11.11
C SER A 143 1.98 31.54 9.73
N LYS A 144 1.77 30.68 8.72
CA LYS A 144 2.38 30.74 7.37
C LYS A 144 1.41 30.32 6.26
N SER A 145 0.13 30.67 6.36
CA SER A 145 -1.00 30.02 5.65
C SER A 145 -0.80 29.76 4.16
N GLU A 146 -0.51 30.75 3.32
CA GLU A 146 -0.49 30.54 1.86
C GLU A 146 0.68 29.66 1.37
N ILE A 147 1.86 29.87 1.91
CA ILE A 147 3.05 29.09 1.52
C ILE A 147 2.96 27.68 2.08
N PHE A 148 2.41 27.54 3.29
CA PHE A 148 2.29 26.25 3.95
C PHE A 148 1.36 25.31 3.19
N ASP A 149 0.18 25.77 2.78
CA ASP A 149 -0.79 24.97 2.04
C ASP A 149 -0.23 24.49 0.69
N GLN A 150 0.52 25.35 -0.01
CA GLN A 150 1.17 24.97 -1.27
C GLN A 150 2.25 23.90 -1.08
N VAL A 151 3.11 24.08 -0.07
CA VAL A 151 4.18 23.12 0.25
C VAL A 151 3.60 21.80 0.73
N GLU A 152 2.58 21.81 1.60
CA GLU A 152 1.89 20.64 2.10
C GLU A 152 1.30 19.82 0.94
N LYS A 153 0.59 20.49 0.04
CA LYS A 153 0.03 19.87 -1.17
C LYS A 153 1.11 19.26 -2.07
N GLN A 154 2.21 19.97 -2.27
CA GLN A 154 3.32 19.49 -3.08
C GLN A 154 3.99 18.27 -2.47
N ILE A 155 4.19 18.25 -1.15
CA ILE A 155 4.79 17.11 -0.44
C ILE A 155 3.88 15.90 -0.53
N VAL A 156 2.57 16.05 -0.27
CA VAL A 156 1.62 14.93 -0.36
C VAL A 156 1.60 14.34 -1.76
N LEU A 157 1.54 15.16 -2.81
CA LEU A 157 1.61 14.68 -4.20
C LEU A 157 2.92 13.96 -4.50
N GLN A 158 4.06 14.49 -4.04
CA GLN A 158 5.36 13.86 -4.23
C GLN A 158 5.45 12.50 -3.53
N VAL A 159 4.92 12.39 -2.31
CA VAL A 159 4.89 11.12 -1.56
C VAL A 159 3.99 10.10 -2.24
N ILE A 160 2.81 10.50 -2.71
CA ILE A 160 1.90 9.61 -3.47
C ILE A 160 2.59 9.11 -4.75
N ASP A 161 3.19 10.00 -5.54
CA ASP A 161 3.86 9.64 -6.79
C ASP A 161 5.05 8.70 -6.53
N GLN A 162 5.84 8.94 -5.49
CA GLN A 162 6.97 8.07 -5.14
C GLN A 162 6.51 6.71 -4.60
N SER A 163 5.50 6.70 -3.72
CA SER A 163 4.94 5.45 -3.17
C SER A 163 4.30 4.60 -4.26
N TRP A 164 3.58 5.21 -5.19
CA TRP A 164 3.01 4.53 -6.34
C TRP A 164 4.08 3.92 -7.25
N LYS A 165 5.15 4.65 -7.52
CA LYS A 165 6.29 4.14 -8.30
C LYS A 165 6.96 2.94 -7.63
N ASN A 166 7.17 3.02 -6.33
CA ASN A 166 7.74 1.90 -5.56
C ASN A 166 6.80 0.69 -5.58
N HIS A 167 5.50 0.89 -5.40
CA HIS A 167 4.49 -0.16 -5.45
C HIS A 167 4.47 -0.90 -6.81
N ILE A 168 4.55 -0.18 -7.93
CA ILE A 168 4.64 -0.80 -9.26
C ILE A 168 5.90 -1.68 -9.35
N ASN A 169 7.05 -1.18 -8.88
CA ASN A 169 8.29 -1.95 -8.91
C ASN A 169 8.22 -3.22 -8.05
N GLU A 170 7.57 -3.14 -6.88
CA GLU A 170 7.35 -4.31 -6.01
C GLU A 170 6.44 -5.34 -6.68
N LEU A 171 5.36 -4.89 -7.34
CA LEU A 171 4.46 -5.77 -8.09
C LEU A 171 5.16 -6.43 -9.28
N ASP A 172 6.01 -5.72 -10.00
CA ASP A 172 6.81 -6.31 -11.08
C ASP A 172 7.79 -7.36 -10.55
N SER A 173 8.42 -7.09 -9.41
CA SER A 173 9.29 -8.07 -8.74
C SER A 173 8.51 -9.30 -8.29
N LEU A 174 7.32 -9.11 -7.74
CA LEU A 174 6.42 -10.19 -7.34
C LEU A 174 6.02 -11.06 -8.55
N ARG A 175 5.65 -10.42 -9.66
CA ARG A 175 5.29 -11.09 -10.92
C ARG A 175 6.43 -11.97 -11.44
N GLN A 176 7.67 -11.48 -11.40
CA GLN A 176 8.85 -12.25 -11.80
C GLN A 176 9.08 -13.45 -10.86
N ASN A 177 8.96 -13.25 -9.55
CA ASN A 177 9.15 -14.30 -8.55
C ASN A 177 8.09 -15.41 -8.65
N ILE A 178 6.84 -15.08 -8.94
CA ILE A 178 5.77 -16.07 -9.18
C ILE A 178 6.09 -16.89 -10.44
N GLY A 179 6.62 -16.28 -11.49
CA GLY A 179 7.06 -16.98 -12.68
C GLY A 179 8.13 -18.03 -12.39
N PHE A 180 9.10 -17.75 -11.52
CA PHE A 180 10.13 -18.70 -11.09
C PHE A 180 9.57 -19.84 -10.24
N ARG A 181 8.61 -19.58 -9.34
CA ARG A 181 7.95 -20.61 -8.53
C ARG A 181 7.19 -21.61 -9.40
N SER A 182 6.47 -21.13 -10.39
CA SER A 182 5.75 -21.99 -11.35
C SER A 182 6.72 -22.87 -12.15
N TYR A 183 7.91 -22.39 -12.46
CA TYR A 183 8.95 -23.19 -13.13
C TYR A 183 9.57 -24.24 -12.21
N ALA A 184 9.67 -23.97 -10.91
CA ALA A 184 10.22 -24.91 -9.93
C ALA A 184 9.23 -26.01 -9.48
N GLY A 185 8.01 -26.07 -10.05
CA GLY A 185 7.01 -27.12 -9.77
C GLY A 185 6.46 -27.12 -8.34
N LYS A 186 6.56 -26.00 -7.64
CA LYS A 186 5.93 -25.78 -6.33
C LYS A 186 4.70 -24.89 -6.55
N ASP A 187 3.54 -25.52 -6.60
CA ASP A 187 2.24 -24.85 -6.51
C ASP A 187 2.02 -24.26 -5.12
#